data_715ffda7e2c5b4ae354b153d9b455961
#
_entry.id   715ffda7e2c5b4ae354b153d9b455961
#
_cell.length_a   1.000
_cell.length_b   1.000
_cell.length_c   1.000
_cell.angle_alpha   90.00
_cell.angle_beta   90.00
_cell.angle_gamma   90.00
#
_symmetry.space_group_name_H-M   'P 1'
#
loop_
_entity.id
_entity.type
_entity.pdbx_description
1 polymer ?
#
loop_
_entity_poly.entity_id
_entity_poly.type
_entity_poly.pdbx_seq_one_letter_code
_entity_poly.pdbx_strand_id
1 'polypeptide(L)'
;MIGKSYAKIAIVGFVLCLAMVLCASFARYRSEQSFIDGAENGFGIDGMYVNDGATGPSMAVLAGEDMEWQICNGDGSCLSGRLAATSDPNSFDLLDDDGADCGSVHLSYASRDGMDGILYVSHESGDFKMRRTNRVPAFFEE
;
A
#
# COMPACT_ATOMS: atom_id res chain seq x y z
N MET A 1 56.96 13.07 -5.43
CA MET A 1 55.96 13.72 -4.53
C MET A 1 54.55 13.71 -5.10
N ILE A 2 54.36 13.73 -6.40
CA ILE A 2 53.04 13.66 -7.06
C ILE A 2 52.33 12.29 -6.78
N GLY A 3 53.09 11.20 -6.68
CA GLY A 3 52.53 9.88 -6.42
C GLY A 3 51.80 9.67 -5.07
N LYS A 4 52.24 10.36 -4.03
CA LYS A 4 51.60 10.28 -2.70
C LYS A 4 50.24 10.96 -2.65
N SER A 5 50.08 12.04 -3.43
CA SER A 5 48.80 12.74 -3.52
C SER A 5 47.76 11.93 -4.29
N TYR A 6 48.16 11.30 -5.37
CA TYR A 6 47.29 10.44 -6.14
C TYR A 6 46.85 9.19 -5.36
N ALA A 7 47.74 8.61 -4.57
CA ALA A 7 47.41 7.46 -3.71
C ALA A 7 46.37 7.83 -2.66
N LYS A 8 46.41 9.02 -2.05
CA LYS A 8 45.41 9.49 -1.10
C LYS A 8 44.05 9.72 -1.77
N ILE A 9 44.03 10.32 -2.96
CA ILE A 9 42.82 10.55 -3.71
C ILE A 9 42.17 9.21 -4.12
N ALA A 10 42.97 8.24 -4.54
CA ALA A 10 42.51 6.90 -4.89
C ALA A 10 41.89 6.16 -3.68
N ILE A 11 42.51 6.27 -2.51
CA ILE A 11 41.98 5.65 -1.28
C ILE A 11 40.68 6.32 -0.86
N VAL A 12 40.59 7.64 -0.88
CA VAL A 12 39.34 8.37 -0.55
C VAL A 12 38.23 8.01 -1.52
N GLY A 13 38.53 7.96 -2.82
CA GLY A 13 37.57 7.53 -3.84
C GLY A 13 37.04 6.12 -3.61
N PHE A 14 37.94 5.18 -3.28
CA PHE A 14 37.58 3.79 -2.99
C PHE A 14 36.68 3.68 -1.73
N VAL A 15 37.02 4.40 -0.66
CA VAL A 15 36.23 4.42 0.58
C VAL A 15 34.84 4.99 0.33
N LEU A 16 34.73 6.07 -0.46
CA LEU A 16 33.44 6.65 -0.83
C LEU A 16 32.58 5.68 -1.66
N CYS A 17 33.16 5.01 -2.63
CA CYS A 17 32.45 3.99 -3.44
C CYS A 17 31.98 2.82 -2.57
N LEU A 18 32.83 2.35 -1.64
CA LEU A 18 32.45 1.29 -0.72
C LEU A 18 31.31 1.70 0.21
N ALA A 19 31.34 2.94 0.73
CA ALA A 19 30.28 3.48 1.57
C ALA A 19 28.95 3.56 0.79
N MET A 20 28.97 4.00 -0.46
CA MET A 20 27.78 4.07 -1.31
C MET A 20 27.19 2.68 -1.58
N VAL A 21 28.02 1.69 -1.86
CA VAL A 21 27.59 0.30 -2.07
C VAL A 21 26.97 -0.28 -0.80
N LEU A 22 27.57 -0.05 0.36
CA LEU A 22 27.04 -0.50 1.65
C LEU A 22 25.70 0.16 1.97
N CYS A 23 25.56 1.48 1.74
CA CYS A 23 24.30 2.19 1.95
C CYS A 23 23.19 1.66 1.02
N ALA A 24 23.49 1.46 -0.25
CA ALA A 24 22.53 0.90 -1.22
C ALA A 24 22.11 -0.52 -0.84
N SER A 25 23.05 -1.37 -0.41
CA SER A 25 22.78 -2.73 0.03
C SER A 25 21.93 -2.75 1.30
N PHE A 26 22.20 -1.86 2.25
CA PHE A 26 21.44 -1.73 3.48
C PHE A 26 20.01 -1.23 3.22
N ALA A 27 19.85 -0.23 2.34
CA ALA A 27 18.53 0.27 1.96
C ALA A 27 17.69 -0.83 1.28
N ARG A 28 18.30 -1.60 0.38
CA ARG A 28 17.65 -2.74 -0.28
C ARG A 28 17.25 -3.81 0.74
N TYR A 29 18.11 -4.15 1.68
CA TYR A 29 17.82 -5.10 2.74
C TYR A 29 16.64 -4.65 3.60
N ARG A 30 16.60 -3.39 4.03
CA ARG A 30 15.47 -2.84 4.80
C ARG A 30 14.17 -2.87 4.01
N SER A 31 14.21 -2.54 2.73
CA SER A 31 13.05 -2.57 1.84
C SER A 31 12.51 -3.99 1.70
N GLU A 32 13.38 -5.00 1.53
CA GLU A 32 12.99 -6.40 1.47
C GLU A 32 12.40 -6.89 2.79
N GLN A 33 12.99 -6.53 3.92
CA GLN A 33 12.47 -6.90 5.25
C GLN A 33 11.10 -6.27 5.51
N SER A 34 10.90 -5.02 5.13
CA SER A 34 9.59 -4.35 5.24
C SER A 34 8.53 -5.02 4.37
N PHE A 35 8.91 -5.47 3.18
CA PHE A 35 8.00 -6.20 2.30
C PHE A 35 7.62 -7.57 2.89
N ILE A 36 8.59 -8.32 3.40
CA ILE A 36 8.36 -9.62 4.04
C ILE A 36 7.47 -9.46 5.28
N ASP A 37 7.77 -8.48 6.12
CA ASP A 37 6.99 -8.17 7.31
C ASP A 37 5.55 -7.80 6.96
N GLY A 38 5.36 -6.97 5.94
CA GLY A 38 4.04 -6.62 5.45
C GLY A 38 3.27 -7.81 4.86
N ALA A 39 3.95 -8.71 4.16
CA ALA A 39 3.32 -9.91 3.62
C ALA A 39 2.87 -10.87 4.74
N GLU A 40 3.62 -10.97 5.83
CA GLU A 40 3.32 -11.84 6.96
C GLU A 40 2.33 -11.22 7.96
N ASN A 41 2.44 -9.93 8.24
CA ASN A 41 1.73 -9.25 9.33
C ASN A 41 0.73 -8.19 8.88
N GLY A 42 0.67 -7.91 7.58
CA GLY A 42 -0.20 -6.90 6.99
C GLY A 42 0.53 -5.61 6.65
N PHE A 43 0.21 -5.06 5.48
CA PHE A 43 0.79 -3.81 4.99
C PHE A 43 0.09 -2.55 5.51
N GLY A 44 -1.04 -2.70 6.22
CA GLY A 44 -1.91 -1.59 6.56
C GLY A 44 -2.78 -1.15 5.38
N ILE A 45 -4.05 -1.52 5.44
CA ILE A 45 -5.00 -1.30 4.34
C ILE A 45 -5.63 0.08 4.36
N ASP A 46 -5.49 0.83 5.45
CA ASP A 46 -6.11 2.15 5.60
C ASP A 46 -5.74 3.10 4.48
N GLY A 47 -6.71 3.80 3.96
CA GLY A 47 -6.46 4.84 2.98
C GLY A 47 -7.60 5.08 2.00
N MET A 48 -7.29 5.95 1.04
CA MET A 48 -8.13 6.25 -0.10
C MET A 48 -7.57 5.57 -1.34
N TYR A 49 -8.45 4.95 -2.09
CA TYR A 49 -8.12 4.22 -3.31
C TYR A 49 -8.95 4.75 -4.48
N VAL A 50 -8.34 4.85 -5.63
CA VAL A 50 -9.01 5.25 -6.87
C VAL A 50 -8.84 4.16 -7.93
N ASN A 51 -9.85 4.00 -8.76
CA ASN A 51 -9.78 3.07 -9.88
C ASN A 51 -8.71 3.54 -10.89
N ASP A 52 -8.03 2.59 -11.49
CA ASP A 52 -6.94 2.83 -12.45
C ASP A 52 -7.41 3.48 -13.77
N GLY A 53 -8.72 3.61 -13.98
CA GLY A 53 -9.32 4.32 -15.10
C GLY A 53 -9.74 5.74 -14.74
N ALA A 54 -9.87 6.62 -15.75
CA ALA A 54 -10.28 8.01 -15.57
C ALA A 54 -11.71 8.16 -15.04
N THR A 55 -12.51 7.12 -15.14
CA THR A 55 -13.90 7.07 -14.66
C THR A 55 -14.12 5.78 -13.90
N GLY A 56 -14.33 5.86 -12.61
CA GLY A 56 -14.58 4.68 -11.80
C GLY A 56 -14.83 5.05 -10.36
N PRO A 57 -15.24 4.07 -9.55
CA PRO A 57 -15.47 4.32 -8.13
C PRO A 57 -14.18 4.61 -7.39
N SER A 58 -14.30 5.35 -6.30
CA SER A 58 -13.28 5.50 -5.28
C SER A 58 -13.67 4.71 -4.03
N MET A 59 -12.69 4.33 -3.24
CA MET A 59 -12.92 3.55 -2.02
C MET A 59 -12.12 4.12 -0.86
N ALA A 60 -12.76 4.27 0.28
CA ALA A 60 -12.12 4.56 1.56
C ALA A 60 -12.14 3.29 2.42
N VAL A 61 -11.03 2.99 3.07
CA VAL A 61 -10.89 1.83 3.94
C VAL A 61 -10.26 2.25 5.26
N LEU A 62 -10.86 1.87 6.35
CA LEU A 62 -10.35 2.05 7.70
C LEU A 62 -10.39 0.71 8.44
N ALA A 63 -9.25 0.10 8.66
CA ALA A 63 -9.12 -1.22 9.28
C ALA A 63 -8.60 -1.17 10.74
N GLY A 64 -8.58 0.01 11.36
CA GLY A 64 -8.25 0.18 12.76
C GLY A 64 -9.37 -0.27 13.71
N GLU A 65 -9.67 0.53 14.72
CA GLU A 65 -10.73 0.21 15.70
C GLU A 65 -12.13 0.13 15.06
N ASP A 66 -12.37 0.95 14.03
CA ASP A 66 -13.66 1.08 13.36
C ASP A 66 -13.71 0.37 12.02
N MET A 67 -13.32 -0.78 11.84
CA MET A 67 -13.25 -1.56 10.60
C MET A 67 -14.39 -1.24 9.61
N GLU A 68 -14.21 -0.19 8.81
CA GLU A 68 -15.23 0.37 7.90
C GLU A 68 -14.71 0.50 6.47
N TRP A 69 -15.63 0.45 5.52
CA TRP A 69 -15.34 0.73 4.11
C TRP A 69 -16.45 1.57 3.49
N GLN A 70 -16.09 2.33 2.46
CA GLN A 70 -17.04 3.09 1.64
C GLN A 70 -16.57 3.09 0.19
N ILE A 71 -17.45 2.71 -0.72
CA ILE A 71 -17.24 2.84 -2.18
C ILE A 71 -18.17 3.92 -2.69
N CYS A 72 -17.60 4.92 -3.36
CA CYS A 72 -18.36 6.01 -3.97
C CYS A 72 -18.19 6.00 -5.48
N ASN A 73 -19.29 6.05 -6.19
CA ASN A 73 -19.34 6.14 -7.64
C ASN A 73 -19.21 7.59 -8.12
N GLY A 74 -18.91 7.78 -9.41
CA GLY A 74 -18.74 9.09 -10.00
C GLY A 74 -20.03 9.94 -10.02
N ASP A 75 -21.19 9.34 -9.84
CA ASP A 75 -22.48 10.03 -9.74
C ASP A 75 -22.80 10.55 -8.31
N GLY A 76 -21.90 10.31 -7.36
CA GLY A 76 -22.06 10.70 -5.95
C GLY A 76 -22.76 9.66 -5.08
N SER A 77 -23.23 8.55 -5.62
CA SER A 77 -23.79 7.46 -4.83
C SER A 77 -22.67 6.69 -4.11
N CYS A 78 -22.87 6.40 -2.83
CA CYS A 78 -21.92 5.68 -2.01
C CYS A 78 -22.57 4.46 -1.35
N LEU A 79 -21.79 3.38 -1.26
CA LEU A 79 -22.12 2.20 -0.47
C LEU A 79 -21.10 2.09 0.65
N SER A 80 -21.54 1.72 1.83
CA SER A 80 -20.67 1.56 2.99
C SER A 80 -21.01 0.31 3.78
N GLY A 81 -20.12 -0.10 4.64
CA GLY A 81 -20.30 -1.26 5.49
C GLY A 81 -19.09 -1.46 6.39
N ARG A 82 -18.94 -2.68 6.89
CA ARG A 82 -17.87 -3.08 7.78
C ARG A 82 -16.91 -4.05 7.11
N LEU A 83 -15.69 -4.08 7.63
CA LEU A 83 -14.68 -5.07 7.24
C LEU A 83 -14.69 -6.23 8.22
N ALA A 84 -14.47 -7.43 7.73
CA ALA A 84 -14.21 -8.61 8.55
C ALA A 84 -12.81 -9.16 8.22
N ALA A 85 -12.01 -9.39 9.27
CA ALA A 85 -10.68 -9.96 9.12
C ALA A 85 -10.76 -11.40 8.60
N THR A 86 -9.80 -11.78 7.77
CA THR A 86 -9.63 -13.14 7.26
C THR A 86 -8.35 -13.77 7.82
N SER A 87 -8.06 -14.99 7.41
CA SER A 87 -6.78 -15.66 7.75
C SER A 87 -5.56 -14.98 7.09
N ASP A 88 -5.78 -14.21 6.02
CA ASP A 88 -4.75 -13.42 5.36
C ASP A 88 -4.77 -11.99 5.94
N PRO A 89 -3.64 -11.49 6.51
CA PRO A 89 -3.58 -10.14 7.09
C PRO A 89 -3.76 -9.02 6.07
N ASN A 90 -3.67 -9.30 4.78
CA ASN A 90 -3.84 -8.34 3.69
C ASN A 90 -5.20 -8.48 2.98
N SER A 91 -6.07 -9.35 3.46
CA SER A 91 -7.38 -9.57 2.89
C SER A 91 -8.47 -9.39 3.92
N PHE A 92 -9.57 -8.79 3.51
CA PHE A 92 -10.74 -8.55 4.35
C PHE A 92 -12.01 -8.86 3.56
N ASP A 93 -13.00 -9.37 4.26
CA ASP A 93 -14.34 -9.49 3.71
C ASP A 93 -15.09 -8.17 3.86
N LEU A 94 -15.88 -7.83 2.86
CA LEU A 94 -16.76 -6.66 2.89
C LEU A 94 -18.13 -7.10 3.36
N LEU A 95 -18.60 -6.53 4.45
CA LEU A 95 -19.94 -6.75 4.97
C LEU A 95 -20.77 -5.49 4.72
N ASP A 96 -22.02 -5.68 4.34
CA ASP A 96 -22.98 -4.59 4.21
C ASP A 96 -23.49 -4.11 5.60
N ASP A 97 -24.41 -3.14 5.61
CA ASP A 97 -24.96 -2.60 6.86
C ASP A 97 -25.74 -3.64 7.67
N ASP A 98 -26.24 -4.70 7.02
CA ASP A 98 -26.94 -5.81 7.67
C ASP A 98 -25.99 -6.93 8.14
N GLY A 99 -24.69 -6.79 7.87
CA GLY A 99 -23.69 -7.77 8.23
C GLY A 99 -23.55 -8.92 7.25
N ALA A 100 -24.19 -8.84 6.07
CA ALA A 100 -24.08 -9.84 5.02
C ALA A 100 -22.80 -9.62 4.20
N ASP A 101 -22.16 -10.71 3.78
CA ASP A 101 -20.99 -10.67 2.91
C ASP A 101 -21.38 -10.17 1.52
N CYS A 102 -20.78 -9.07 1.08
CA CYS A 102 -21.01 -8.48 -0.23
C CYS A 102 -19.75 -8.40 -1.09
N GLY A 103 -18.63 -8.91 -0.61
CA GLY A 103 -17.39 -8.92 -1.37
C GLY A 103 -16.15 -9.10 -0.53
N SER A 104 -15.01 -8.81 -1.13
CA SER A 104 -13.70 -8.91 -0.47
C SER A 104 -12.72 -7.91 -1.05
N VAL A 105 -11.70 -7.60 -0.28
CA VAL A 105 -10.57 -6.77 -0.71
C VAL A 105 -9.25 -7.46 -0.38
N HIS A 106 -8.27 -7.28 -1.24
CA HIS A 106 -6.91 -7.76 -1.02
C HIS A 106 -5.92 -6.66 -1.38
N LEU A 107 -5.03 -6.34 -0.43
CA LEU A 107 -3.97 -5.36 -0.63
C LEU A 107 -2.69 -6.03 -1.10
N SER A 108 -2.14 -5.52 -2.19
CA SER A 108 -0.83 -5.92 -2.70
C SER A 108 0.03 -4.69 -2.96
N TYR A 109 1.33 -4.84 -2.94
CA TYR A 109 2.24 -3.78 -3.35
C TYR A 109 2.81 -4.06 -4.72
N ALA A 110 2.66 -3.10 -5.64
CA ALA A 110 3.24 -3.18 -6.97
C ALA A 110 4.74 -2.87 -6.96
N SER A 111 5.21 -2.13 -5.96
CA SER A 111 6.63 -1.80 -5.80
C SER A 111 7.06 -1.97 -4.34
N ARG A 112 8.35 -2.23 -4.14
CA ARG A 112 8.96 -2.36 -2.82
C ARG A 112 9.05 -1.05 -2.05
N ASP A 113 8.79 0.08 -2.70
CA ASP A 113 8.89 1.41 -2.10
C ASP A 113 7.71 1.78 -1.19
N GLY A 114 6.76 0.87 -1.02
CA GLY A 114 5.76 0.91 0.04
C GLY A 114 4.69 1.99 -0.05
N MET A 115 4.70 2.78 -1.13
CA MET A 115 3.73 3.86 -1.32
C MET A 115 2.60 3.48 -2.27
N ASP A 116 2.85 2.55 -3.20
CA ASP A 116 1.92 2.18 -4.26
C ASP A 116 1.15 0.90 -3.92
N GLY A 117 0.34 0.95 -2.89
CA GLY A 117 -0.58 -0.13 -2.57
C GLY A 117 -1.63 -0.29 -3.68
N ILE A 118 -1.84 -1.52 -4.12
CA ILE A 118 -2.88 -1.89 -5.06
C ILE A 118 -3.92 -2.71 -4.32
N LEU A 119 -5.15 -2.24 -4.34
CA LEU A 119 -6.29 -2.90 -3.74
C LEU A 119 -7.10 -3.61 -4.83
N TYR A 120 -7.17 -4.92 -4.74
CA TYR A 120 -8.07 -5.73 -5.55
C TYR A 120 -9.40 -5.85 -4.83
N VAL A 121 -10.45 -5.30 -5.42
CA VAL A 121 -11.79 -5.27 -4.84
C VAL A 121 -12.69 -6.19 -5.66
N SER A 122 -13.29 -7.16 -5.00
CA SER A 122 -14.39 -7.96 -5.57
C SER A 122 -15.65 -7.62 -4.79
N HIS A 123 -16.59 -6.98 -5.45
CA HIS A 123 -17.86 -6.54 -4.85
C HIS A 123 -19.03 -6.92 -5.77
N GLU A 124 -20.25 -6.97 -5.23
CA GLU A 124 -21.44 -7.26 -6.02
C GLU A 124 -21.61 -6.34 -7.22
N SER A 125 -21.13 -5.09 -7.11
CA SER A 125 -21.19 -4.11 -8.21
C SER A 125 -20.09 -4.30 -9.28
N GLY A 126 -19.09 -5.15 -9.04
CA GLY A 126 -18.02 -5.45 -9.98
C GLY A 126 -16.67 -5.68 -9.32
N ASP A 127 -15.70 -6.04 -10.14
CA ASP A 127 -14.32 -6.23 -9.72
C ASP A 127 -13.48 -5.01 -10.12
N PHE A 128 -12.72 -4.49 -9.17
CA PHE A 128 -11.92 -3.27 -9.37
C PHE A 128 -10.49 -3.49 -8.95
N LYS A 129 -9.58 -2.88 -9.69
CA LYS A 129 -8.19 -2.73 -9.31
C LYS A 129 -7.96 -1.27 -8.98
N MET A 130 -7.72 -0.97 -7.72
CA MET A 130 -7.61 0.40 -7.23
C MET A 130 -6.21 0.69 -6.72
N ARG A 131 -5.77 1.93 -6.91
CA ARG A 131 -4.47 2.42 -6.44
C ARG A 131 -4.67 3.34 -5.24
N ARG A 132 -3.84 3.15 -4.22
CA ARG A 132 -3.85 4.03 -3.04
C ARG A 132 -3.32 5.41 -3.42
N THR A 133 -4.08 6.45 -3.06
CA THR A 133 -3.69 7.85 -3.26
C THR A 133 -3.36 8.55 -1.96
N ASN A 134 -3.89 8.08 -0.84
CA ASN A 134 -3.65 8.65 0.48
C ASN A 134 -3.77 7.54 1.52
N ARG A 135 -2.98 7.59 2.57
CA ARG A 135 -3.06 6.65 3.69
C ARG A 135 -4.10 7.04 4.75
N VAL A 136 -4.59 8.25 4.70
CA VAL A 136 -5.65 8.73 5.57
C VAL A 136 -6.98 8.59 4.86
N PRO A 137 -7.89 7.73 5.32
CA PRO A 137 -9.20 7.58 4.70
C PRO A 137 -10.09 8.80 5.00
N ALA A 138 -10.91 9.15 4.02
CA ALA A 138 -11.95 10.16 4.18
C ALA A 138 -13.29 9.55 3.78
N PHE A 139 -14.24 9.55 4.70
CA PHE A 139 -15.58 9.04 4.47
C PHE A 139 -16.51 10.22 4.17
N PHE A 140 -17.36 10.03 3.18
CA PHE A 140 -18.40 11.00 2.88
C PHE A 140 -19.59 10.73 3.80
N GLU A 141 -20.01 11.74 4.50
CA GLU A 141 -21.24 11.68 5.29
C GLU A 141 -22.44 11.83 4.34
N GLU A 142 -23.44 10.99 4.56
CA GLU A 142 -24.73 11.12 3.86
C GLU A 142 -25.57 12.27 4.43
#